data_2e8258c173f23cbfa229bba2c6a558f7
#
_entry.id   2e8258c173f23cbfa229bba2c6a558f7
#
_cell.length_a   1.000
_cell.length_b   1.000
_cell.length_c   1.000
_cell.angle_alpha   90.00
_cell.angle_beta   90.00
_cell.angle_gamma   90.00
#
_symmetry.space_group_name_H-M   'P 1'
#
loop_
_entity.id
_entity.type
_entity.pdbx_description
1 polymer ?
#
loop_
_entity_poly.entity_id
_entity_poly.type
_entity_poly.pdbx_seq_one_letter_code
_entity_poly.pdbx_strand_id
1 'polypeptide(L)'
;VMTNSTVSAGQGLFRLSSGGLASGDAVQKARIAFHQAEADFRRIKALYADKLVTQRDYLAAEAEYLRAKAEYDPVKVSDEKGTLIQAPAAGYVSQLSVAPGDYVEMGQPLATIAKSGRMQLRAMVSQRYFSLLPSLTDATFRTPASDACYRVSELGGRLYTSGKIIPEGSSLVPVVFEFDAGGRFPDGAYADVVLLGREREDVVSVPLSALTEQQGL
;
A
#
# COMPACT_ATOMS: atom_id res chain seq x y z
N VAL A 1 5.21 -10.73 -10.80
CA VAL A 1 4.70 -9.34 -10.82
C VAL A 1 5.85 -8.41 -11.19
N MET A 2 5.59 -7.38 -11.97
CA MET A 2 6.58 -6.36 -12.37
C MET A 2 6.11 -4.98 -11.94
N THR A 3 7.04 -4.06 -11.78
CA THR A 3 6.71 -2.63 -11.56
C THR A 3 5.88 -2.11 -12.73
N ASN A 4 4.91 -1.25 -12.49
CA ASN A 4 3.89 -0.75 -13.43
C ASN A 4 2.89 -1.80 -13.96
N SER A 5 2.90 -3.05 -13.47
CA SER A 5 1.85 -4.00 -13.83
C SER A 5 0.54 -3.69 -13.12
N THR A 6 -0.57 -3.75 -13.85
CA THR A 6 -1.91 -3.61 -13.29
C THR A 6 -2.29 -4.87 -12.51
N VAL A 7 -2.91 -4.70 -11.37
CA VAL A 7 -3.37 -5.78 -10.49
C VAL A 7 -4.82 -5.57 -10.07
N SER A 8 -5.54 -6.68 -9.98
CA SER A 8 -6.91 -6.69 -9.46
C SER A 8 -6.91 -7.01 -7.96
N ALA A 9 -7.94 -6.56 -7.24
CA ALA A 9 -8.12 -6.95 -5.84
C ALA A 9 -8.20 -8.48 -5.71
N GLY A 10 -7.45 -9.06 -4.76
CA GLY A 10 -7.38 -10.51 -4.57
C GLY A 10 -6.44 -11.25 -5.54
N GLN A 11 -5.84 -10.57 -6.50
CA GLN A 11 -4.86 -11.19 -7.40
C GLN A 11 -3.61 -11.62 -6.63
N GLY A 12 -3.16 -12.87 -6.85
CA GLY A 12 -1.92 -13.38 -6.26
C GLY A 12 -0.69 -12.65 -6.80
N LEU A 13 0.12 -12.11 -5.90
CA LEU A 13 1.32 -11.34 -6.23
C LEU A 13 2.59 -12.13 -5.96
N PHE A 14 2.69 -12.71 -4.77
CA PHE A 14 3.86 -13.46 -4.31
C PHE A 14 3.42 -14.79 -3.73
N ARG A 15 4.31 -15.75 -3.80
CA ARG A 15 4.19 -17.02 -3.07
C ARG A 15 5.40 -17.15 -2.16
N LEU A 16 5.16 -17.17 -0.85
CA LEU A 16 6.18 -17.36 0.16
C LEU A 16 6.26 -18.85 0.47
N SER A 17 7.46 -19.39 0.44
CA SER A 17 7.74 -20.77 0.82
C SER A 17 8.63 -20.79 2.05
N SER A 18 8.38 -21.71 2.97
CA SER A 18 9.24 -21.94 4.14
C SER A 18 10.43 -22.86 3.84
N GLY A 19 10.46 -23.46 2.65
CA GLY A 19 11.52 -24.37 2.24
C GLY A 19 12.87 -23.67 2.06
N GLY A 20 13.93 -24.19 2.69
CA GLY A 20 15.29 -23.70 2.54
C GLY A 20 15.78 -22.73 3.62
N LEU A 21 15.01 -22.51 4.70
CA LEU A 21 15.44 -21.70 5.83
C LEU A 21 16.61 -22.35 6.58
N ALA A 22 17.75 -21.66 6.70
CA ALA A 22 18.95 -22.12 7.41
C ALA A 22 18.72 -22.33 8.92
N SER A 23 17.67 -21.72 9.51
CA SER A 23 17.30 -21.87 10.92
C SER A 23 16.54 -23.14 11.28
N GLY A 24 16.40 -24.09 10.34
CA GLY A 24 15.59 -25.28 10.50
C GLY A 24 14.11 -24.99 10.28
N ASP A 25 13.52 -25.69 9.36
CA ASP A 25 12.13 -25.55 8.97
C ASP A 25 11.21 -25.87 10.16
N ALA A 26 10.48 -24.87 10.65
CA ALA A 26 9.48 -25.04 11.71
C ALA A 26 8.43 -26.09 11.32
N VAL A 27 8.14 -26.21 10.01
CA VAL A 27 7.25 -27.20 9.41
C VAL A 27 7.80 -28.60 9.59
N GLN A 28 9.10 -28.79 9.34
CA GLN A 28 9.76 -30.08 9.52
C GLN A 28 9.76 -30.52 10.99
N LYS A 29 9.99 -29.59 11.91
CA LYS A 29 9.91 -29.85 13.36
C LYS A 29 8.49 -30.26 13.77
N ALA A 30 7.48 -29.52 13.36
CA ALA A 30 6.08 -29.85 13.64
C ALA A 30 5.68 -31.20 13.02
N ARG A 31 6.14 -31.49 11.80
CA ARG A 31 5.90 -32.77 11.12
C ARG A 31 6.52 -33.95 11.87
N ILE A 32 7.76 -33.83 12.30
CA ILE A 32 8.45 -34.89 13.07
C ILE A 32 7.70 -35.12 14.40
N ALA A 33 7.38 -34.06 15.14
CA ALA A 33 6.64 -34.16 16.41
C ALA A 33 5.27 -34.83 16.22
N PHE A 34 4.53 -34.46 15.15
CA PHE A 34 3.24 -35.07 14.82
C PHE A 34 3.37 -36.56 14.52
N HIS A 35 4.29 -36.98 13.65
CA HIS A 35 4.48 -38.39 13.33
C HIS A 35 4.91 -39.23 14.52
N GLN A 36 5.73 -38.66 15.41
CA GLN A 36 6.13 -39.33 16.66
C GLN A 36 4.92 -39.51 17.58
N ALA A 37 4.16 -38.46 17.83
CA ALA A 37 2.95 -38.51 18.67
C ALA A 37 1.88 -39.45 18.09
N GLU A 38 1.73 -39.48 16.77
CA GLU A 38 0.82 -40.42 16.07
C GLU A 38 1.23 -41.88 16.26
N ALA A 39 2.52 -42.18 16.12
CA ALA A 39 3.04 -43.55 16.31
C ALA A 39 2.88 -44.01 17.76
N ASP A 40 3.19 -43.14 18.72
CA ASP A 40 3.00 -43.44 20.14
C ASP A 40 1.53 -43.64 20.51
N PHE A 41 0.65 -42.78 20.02
CA PHE A 41 -0.80 -42.94 20.23
C PHE A 41 -1.33 -44.25 19.65
N ARG A 42 -0.93 -44.61 18.42
CA ARG A 42 -1.33 -45.91 17.82
C ARG A 42 -0.88 -47.09 18.67
N ARG A 43 0.36 -47.06 19.17
CA ARG A 43 0.90 -48.11 20.04
C ARG A 43 0.13 -48.21 21.36
N ILE A 44 -0.09 -47.09 22.05
CA ILE A 44 -0.83 -47.05 23.32
C ILE A 44 -2.28 -47.45 23.14
N LYS A 45 -2.91 -47.05 22.03
CA LYS A 45 -4.27 -47.45 21.69
C LYS A 45 -4.45 -49.00 21.51
N ALA A 46 -3.47 -49.65 20.88
CA ALA A 46 -3.43 -51.08 20.74
C ALA A 46 -3.27 -51.78 22.11
N LEU A 47 -2.29 -51.30 22.92
CA LEU A 47 -2.08 -51.84 24.26
C LEU A 47 -3.30 -51.62 25.20
N TYR A 48 -4.00 -50.53 25.04
CA TYR A 48 -5.24 -50.28 25.79
C TYR A 48 -6.37 -51.21 25.42
N ALA A 49 -6.49 -51.56 24.13
CA ALA A 49 -7.47 -52.56 23.67
C ALA A 49 -7.18 -53.94 24.29
N ASP A 50 -5.91 -54.28 24.47
CA ASP A 50 -5.43 -55.49 25.11
C ASP A 50 -5.40 -55.42 26.65
N LYS A 51 -5.89 -54.28 27.25
CA LYS A 51 -5.91 -53.99 28.71
C LYS A 51 -4.53 -54.00 29.36
N LEU A 52 -3.49 -53.69 28.60
CA LEU A 52 -2.10 -53.71 29.07
C LEU A 52 -1.63 -52.32 29.59
N VAL A 53 -2.38 -51.26 29.40
CA VAL A 53 -2.10 -49.90 29.86
C VAL A 53 -3.32 -49.30 30.52
N THR A 54 -3.12 -48.26 31.33
CA THR A 54 -4.20 -47.60 32.07
C THR A 54 -4.98 -46.63 31.16
N GLN A 55 -6.21 -46.33 31.55
CA GLN A 55 -7.00 -45.29 30.87
C GLN A 55 -6.29 -43.91 30.91
N ARG A 56 -5.58 -43.65 31.98
CA ARG A 56 -4.78 -42.42 32.15
C ARG A 56 -3.71 -42.34 31.07
N ASP A 57 -2.97 -43.41 30.82
CA ASP A 57 -1.92 -43.45 29.77
C ASP A 57 -2.49 -43.28 28.38
N TYR A 58 -3.64 -43.89 28.11
CA TYR A 58 -4.34 -43.70 26.86
C TYR A 58 -4.78 -42.25 26.63
N LEU A 59 -5.41 -41.60 27.62
CA LEU A 59 -5.83 -40.19 27.52
C LEU A 59 -4.63 -39.24 27.39
N ALA A 60 -3.51 -39.53 28.06
CA ALA A 60 -2.30 -38.73 27.93
C ALA A 60 -1.71 -38.79 26.52
N ALA A 61 -1.65 -39.99 25.93
CA ALA A 61 -1.17 -40.17 24.55
C ALA A 61 -2.12 -39.53 23.52
N GLU A 62 -3.42 -39.62 23.74
CA GLU A 62 -4.42 -38.97 22.88
C GLU A 62 -4.30 -37.45 22.92
N ALA A 63 -4.12 -36.85 24.11
CA ALA A 63 -3.95 -35.41 24.29
C ALA A 63 -2.68 -34.90 23.56
N GLU A 64 -1.56 -35.63 23.68
CA GLU A 64 -0.31 -35.27 23.00
C GLU A 64 -0.43 -35.38 21.47
N TYR A 65 -1.09 -36.43 20.98
CA TYR A 65 -1.41 -36.56 19.54
C TYR A 65 -2.25 -35.40 19.02
N LEU A 66 -3.33 -35.03 19.74
CA LEU A 66 -4.21 -33.93 19.35
C LEU A 66 -3.48 -32.58 19.38
N ARG A 67 -2.59 -32.37 20.36
CA ARG A 67 -1.75 -31.18 20.44
C ARG A 67 -0.80 -31.08 19.26
N ALA A 68 -0.02 -32.13 19.01
CA ALA A 68 0.92 -32.17 17.87
C ALA A 68 0.19 -32.01 16.53
N LYS A 69 -1.01 -32.57 16.40
CA LYS A 69 -1.86 -32.39 15.24
C LYS A 69 -2.31 -30.94 15.04
N ALA A 70 -2.75 -30.28 16.11
CA ALA A 70 -3.20 -28.88 16.07
C ALA A 70 -2.04 -27.93 15.72
N GLU A 71 -0.80 -28.28 16.08
CA GLU A 71 0.39 -27.52 15.69
C GLU A 71 0.80 -27.78 14.23
N TYR A 72 0.62 -29.00 13.72
CA TYR A 72 1.06 -29.41 12.38
C TYR A 72 0.06 -29.03 11.27
N ASP A 73 -1.24 -29.20 11.47
CA ASP A 73 -2.27 -29.00 10.43
C ASP A 73 -2.23 -27.60 9.77
N PRO A 74 -2.14 -26.47 10.51
CA PRO A 74 -2.08 -25.15 9.89
C PRO A 74 -0.76 -24.91 9.11
N VAL A 75 0.34 -25.51 9.58
CA VAL A 75 1.65 -25.34 8.99
C VAL A 75 1.82 -26.18 7.73
N LYS A 76 1.21 -27.38 7.69
CA LYS A 76 1.18 -28.26 6.52
C LYS A 76 0.57 -27.58 5.29
N VAL A 77 -0.53 -26.87 5.46
CA VAL A 77 -1.22 -26.16 4.35
C VAL A 77 -0.32 -25.05 3.78
N SER A 78 0.43 -24.36 4.65
CA SER A 78 1.40 -23.34 4.22
C SER A 78 2.62 -23.91 3.50
N ASP A 79 3.06 -25.11 3.86
CA ASP A 79 4.26 -25.74 3.27
C ASP A 79 3.98 -26.30 1.86
N GLU A 80 2.91 -27.06 1.68
CA GLU A 80 2.60 -27.73 0.40
C GLU A 80 2.31 -26.74 -0.74
N LYS A 81 1.73 -25.59 -0.45
CA LYS A 81 1.29 -24.60 -1.45
C LYS A 81 2.01 -23.27 -1.37
N GLY A 82 2.79 -23.03 -0.30
CA GLY A 82 3.31 -21.72 0.06
C GLY A 82 2.18 -20.75 0.45
N THR A 83 2.52 -19.71 1.19
CA THR A 83 1.56 -18.64 1.53
C THR A 83 1.42 -17.69 0.35
N LEU A 84 0.20 -17.61 -0.21
CA LEU A 84 -0.10 -16.70 -1.32
C LEU A 84 -0.41 -15.31 -0.77
N ILE A 85 0.43 -14.34 -1.12
CA ILE A 85 0.19 -12.93 -0.83
C ILE A 85 -0.59 -12.32 -2.00
N GLN A 86 -1.75 -11.76 -1.69
CA GLN A 86 -2.67 -11.20 -2.67
C GLN A 86 -2.69 -9.67 -2.60
N ALA A 87 -3.06 -9.04 -3.71
CA ALA A 87 -3.27 -7.60 -3.79
C ALA A 87 -4.48 -7.19 -2.90
N PRO A 88 -4.31 -6.25 -1.96
CA PRO A 88 -5.42 -5.80 -1.09
C PRO A 88 -6.44 -4.93 -1.83
N ALA A 89 -6.06 -4.35 -2.96
CA ALA A 89 -6.92 -3.49 -3.79
C ALA A 89 -6.50 -3.58 -5.26
N ALA A 90 -7.41 -3.19 -6.15
CA ALA A 90 -7.09 -2.98 -7.56
C ALA A 90 -6.25 -1.72 -7.74
N GLY A 91 -5.30 -1.77 -8.67
CA GLY A 91 -4.37 -0.68 -8.93
C GLY A 91 -3.22 -1.11 -9.81
N TYR A 92 -2.07 -0.50 -9.63
CA TYR A 92 -0.82 -0.92 -10.26
C TYR A 92 0.32 -0.96 -9.24
N VAL A 93 1.31 -1.79 -9.50
CA VAL A 93 2.50 -1.94 -8.66
C VAL A 93 3.42 -0.74 -8.88
N SER A 94 3.46 0.18 -7.91
CA SER A 94 4.31 1.37 -7.99
C SER A 94 5.76 1.07 -7.63
N GLN A 95 5.98 0.16 -6.68
CA GLN A 95 7.30 -0.25 -6.25
C GLN A 95 7.32 -1.72 -5.88
N LEU A 96 8.38 -2.41 -6.27
CA LEU A 96 8.68 -3.78 -5.87
C LEU A 96 9.93 -3.75 -4.98
N SER A 97 9.80 -4.26 -3.75
CA SER A 97 10.88 -4.20 -2.75
C SER A 97 11.64 -5.52 -2.62
N VAL A 98 11.20 -6.57 -3.32
CA VAL A 98 11.78 -7.91 -3.26
C VAL A 98 11.88 -8.53 -4.65
N ALA A 99 12.86 -9.41 -4.84
CA ALA A 99 13.05 -10.22 -6.03
C ALA A 99 12.69 -11.70 -5.76
N PRO A 100 12.39 -12.48 -6.80
CA PRO A 100 12.20 -13.92 -6.65
C PRO A 100 13.45 -14.60 -6.06
N GLY A 101 13.27 -15.34 -4.98
CA GLY A 101 14.37 -16.03 -4.26
C GLY A 101 14.87 -15.25 -3.04
N ASP A 102 14.44 -14.01 -2.83
CA ASP A 102 14.82 -13.26 -1.66
C ASP A 102 14.21 -13.87 -0.38
N TYR A 103 14.99 -13.79 0.70
CA TYR A 103 14.49 -14.04 2.05
C TYR A 103 13.72 -12.81 2.53
N VAL A 104 12.55 -13.03 3.14
CA VAL A 104 11.70 -11.95 3.66
C VAL A 104 11.34 -12.20 5.12
N GLU A 105 11.34 -11.14 5.91
CA GLU A 105 10.99 -11.18 7.32
C GLU A 105 9.52 -10.79 7.55
N MET A 106 9.00 -11.15 8.73
CA MET A 106 7.65 -10.75 9.13
C MET A 106 7.57 -9.22 9.25
N GLY A 107 6.59 -8.62 8.57
CA GLY A 107 6.40 -7.16 8.55
C GLY A 107 7.21 -6.44 7.47
N GLN A 108 8.06 -7.14 6.70
CA GLN A 108 8.78 -6.55 5.58
C GLN A 108 7.83 -6.19 4.43
N PRO A 109 7.90 -4.97 3.88
CA PRO A 109 7.12 -4.58 2.71
C PRO A 109 7.63 -5.32 1.47
N LEU A 110 6.72 -5.96 0.73
CA LEU A 110 7.06 -6.72 -0.50
C LEU A 110 6.85 -5.88 -1.75
N ALA A 111 5.74 -5.15 -1.80
CA ALA A 111 5.39 -4.26 -2.90
C ALA A 111 4.47 -3.14 -2.42
N THR A 112 4.50 -2.04 -3.13
CA THR A 112 3.55 -0.93 -2.94
C THR A 112 2.59 -0.90 -4.13
N ILE A 113 1.28 -0.90 -3.82
CA ILE A 113 0.22 -0.80 -4.83
C ILE A 113 -0.39 0.59 -4.76
N ALA A 114 -0.30 1.32 -5.86
CA ALA A 114 -1.01 2.58 -6.05
C ALA A 114 -2.42 2.29 -6.61
N LYS A 115 -3.43 2.88 -5.99
CA LYS A 115 -4.80 2.77 -6.49
C LYS A 115 -4.94 3.55 -7.79
N SER A 116 -5.47 2.94 -8.82
CA SER A 116 -5.83 3.65 -10.05
C SER A 116 -7.10 4.47 -9.84
N GLY A 117 -7.14 5.63 -10.49
CA GLY A 117 -8.33 6.48 -10.57
C GLY A 117 -8.10 7.88 -10.00
N ARG A 118 -7.88 8.03 -8.72
CA ARG A 118 -7.66 9.35 -8.11
C ARG A 118 -6.19 9.70 -7.99
N MET A 119 -5.85 10.91 -8.44
CA MET A 119 -4.53 11.50 -8.30
C MET A 119 -4.56 12.75 -7.44
N GLN A 120 -3.40 13.10 -6.92
CA GLN A 120 -3.19 14.34 -6.18
C GLN A 120 -2.26 15.26 -6.96
N LEU A 121 -2.74 16.48 -7.22
CA LEU A 121 -1.92 17.58 -7.71
C LEU A 121 -1.41 18.37 -6.51
N ARG A 122 -0.10 18.39 -6.32
CA ARG A 122 0.54 19.12 -5.21
C ARG A 122 1.23 20.37 -5.76
N ALA A 123 0.72 21.53 -5.40
CA ALA A 123 1.35 22.80 -5.68
C ALA A 123 2.10 23.30 -4.44
N MET A 124 3.35 23.75 -4.62
CA MET A 124 4.19 24.30 -3.56
C MET A 124 4.19 25.82 -3.64
N VAL A 125 3.53 26.47 -2.68
CA VAL A 125 3.26 27.92 -2.68
C VAL A 125 4.15 28.61 -1.67
N SER A 126 4.75 29.76 -2.03
CA SER A 126 5.55 30.57 -1.10
C SER A 126 4.67 31.08 0.07
N GLN A 127 5.23 31.05 1.28
CA GLN A 127 4.55 31.51 2.52
C GLN A 127 3.99 32.93 2.41
N ARG A 128 4.58 33.81 1.61
CA ARG A 128 4.09 35.17 1.40
C ARG A 128 2.66 35.24 0.87
N TYR A 129 2.19 34.17 0.22
CA TYR A 129 0.83 34.07 -0.30
C TYR A 129 -0.11 33.30 0.62
N PHE A 130 0.33 32.98 1.85
CA PHE A 130 -0.47 32.19 2.79
C PHE A 130 -1.86 32.80 3.08
N SER A 131 -1.94 34.11 3.18
CA SER A 131 -3.21 34.83 3.40
C SER A 131 -4.22 34.66 2.25
N LEU A 132 -3.78 34.30 1.04
CA LEU A 132 -4.63 34.07 -0.12
C LEU A 132 -5.13 32.61 -0.22
N LEU A 133 -4.48 31.67 0.46
CA LEU A 133 -4.82 30.25 0.39
C LEU A 133 -6.28 29.93 0.78
N PRO A 134 -6.90 30.59 1.77
CA PRO A 134 -8.32 30.36 2.11
C PRO A 134 -9.30 30.79 1.01
N SER A 135 -8.87 31.64 0.07
CA SER A 135 -9.69 32.09 -1.05
C SER A 135 -9.61 31.18 -2.27
N LEU A 136 -8.76 30.16 -2.25
CA LEU A 136 -8.60 29.22 -3.35
C LEU A 136 -9.86 28.38 -3.55
N THR A 137 -10.30 28.30 -4.80
CA THR A 137 -11.48 27.53 -5.19
C THR A 137 -11.14 26.40 -6.13
N ASP A 138 -10.15 26.60 -7.02
CA ASP A 138 -9.82 25.65 -8.06
C ASP A 138 -8.35 25.78 -8.49
N ALA A 139 -7.91 24.97 -9.41
CA ALA A 139 -6.62 25.10 -10.08
C ALA A 139 -6.71 24.66 -11.53
N THR A 140 -5.87 25.24 -12.36
CA THR A 140 -5.58 24.71 -13.70
C THR A 140 -4.15 24.24 -13.74
N PHE A 141 -3.89 23.20 -14.51
CA PHE A 141 -2.54 22.69 -14.67
C PHE A 141 -2.27 22.24 -16.09
N ARG A 142 -1.00 22.27 -16.47
CA ARG A 142 -0.45 21.81 -17.73
C ARG A 142 0.73 20.90 -17.46
N THR A 143 0.81 19.78 -18.16
CA THR A 143 1.94 18.85 -18.07
C THR A 143 2.90 19.09 -19.23
N PRO A 144 4.21 18.83 -19.07
CA PRO A 144 5.18 18.95 -20.17
C PRO A 144 4.91 18.01 -21.36
N ALA A 145 4.10 16.97 -21.13
CA ALA A 145 3.73 15.99 -22.17
C ALA A 145 2.61 16.48 -23.09
N SER A 146 1.92 17.60 -22.75
CA SER A 146 0.78 18.10 -23.52
C SER A 146 0.61 19.61 -23.30
N ASP A 147 0.37 20.35 -24.36
CA ASP A 147 0.02 21.78 -24.29
C ASP A 147 -1.41 22.03 -23.77
N ALA A 148 -2.18 20.98 -23.57
CA ALA A 148 -3.53 21.08 -23.05
C ALA A 148 -3.53 21.58 -21.60
N CYS A 149 -4.40 22.54 -21.32
CA CYS A 149 -4.65 23.04 -19.98
C CYS A 149 -5.86 22.29 -19.39
N TYR A 150 -5.67 21.70 -18.23
CA TYR A 150 -6.70 20.94 -17.52
C TYR A 150 -7.17 21.71 -16.30
N ARG A 151 -8.48 21.77 -16.08
CA ARG A 151 -9.05 22.35 -14.87
C ARG A 151 -9.41 21.23 -13.90
N VAL A 152 -9.04 21.38 -12.63
CA VAL A 152 -9.25 20.35 -11.60
C VAL A 152 -10.73 20.04 -11.41
N SER A 153 -11.60 21.06 -11.38
CA SER A 153 -13.06 20.87 -11.26
C SER A 153 -13.67 20.10 -12.43
N GLU A 154 -13.17 20.30 -13.66
CA GLU A 154 -13.63 19.57 -14.88
C GLU A 154 -13.23 18.08 -14.85
N LEU A 155 -12.21 17.74 -14.07
CA LEU A 155 -11.77 16.36 -13.83
C LEU A 155 -12.46 15.75 -12.58
N GLY A 156 -13.57 16.33 -12.11
CA GLY A 156 -14.26 15.88 -10.90
C GLY A 156 -13.44 16.07 -9.63
N GLY A 157 -12.48 16.99 -9.69
CA GLY A 157 -11.55 17.25 -8.60
C GLY A 157 -12.02 18.34 -7.64
N ARG A 158 -11.30 18.44 -6.54
CA ARG A 158 -11.56 19.44 -5.49
C ARG A 158 -10.28 19.76 -4.72
N LEU A 159 -10.29 20.89 -4.05
CA LEU A 159 -9.26 21.22 -3.07
C LEU A 159 -9.33 20.23 -1.91
N TYR A 160 -8.26 19.49 -1.66
CA TYR A 160 -8.15 18.52 -0.57
C TYR A 160 -7.57 19.16 0.69
N THR A 161 -6.48 19.93 0.54
CA THR A 161 -5.90 20.70 1.66
C THR A 161 -5.18 21.95 1.15
N SER A 162 -5.29 23.03 1.92
CA SER A 162 -4.61 24.30 1.67
C SER A 162 -3.48 24.56 2.68
N GLY A 163 -2.67 23.53 2.96
CA GLY A 163 -1.42 23.68 3.69
C GLY A 163 -1.51 24.20 5.11
N LYS A 164 -2.03 23.40 6.01
CA LYS A 164 -2.01 23.70 7.46
C LYS A 164 -0.66 23.37 8.11
N ILE A 165 0.18 22.58 7.46
CA ILE A 165 1.48 22.12 7.97
C ILE A 165 2.52 22.37 6.88
N ILE A 166 3.62 23.01 7.26
CA ILE A 166 4.80 23.24 6.40
C ILE A 166 5.80 22.15 6.76
N PRO A 167 6.30 21.37 5.77
CA PRO A 167 7.33 20.37 6.03
C PRO A 167 8.60 21.02 6.62
N GLU A 168 9.26 20.31 7.53
CA GLU A 168 10.54 20.77 8.10
C GLU A 168 11.54 21.06 6.99
N GLY A 169 12.28 22.18 7.11
CA GLY A 169 13.26 22.62 6.12
C GLY A 169 12.68 23.23 4.85
N SER A 170 11.35 23.37 4.74
CA SER A 170 10.70 24.01 3.59
C SER A 170 10.16 25.38 3.94
N SER A 171 10.32 26.34 3.01
CA SER A 171 9.64 27.65 3.05
C SER A 171 8.36 27.69 2.21
N LEU A 172 7.93 26.54 1.69
CA LEU A 172 6.80 26.42 0.80
C LEU A 172 5.64 25.71 1.49
N VAL A 173 4.43 26.19 1.24
CA VAL A 173 3.18 25.65 1.76
C VAL A 173 2.58 24.71 0.73
N PRO A 174 2.33 23.42 1.05
CA PRO A 174 1.72 22.50 0.12
C PRO A 174 0.23 22.76 -0.01
N VAL A 175 -0.25 22.95 -1.23
CA VAL A 175 -1.68 22.97 -1.60
C VAL A 175 -1.94 21.72 -2.42
N VAL A 176 -2.91 20.92 -2.02
CA VAL A 176 -3.19 19.63 -2.64
C VAL A 176 -4.63 19.63 -3.16
N PHE A 177 -4.77 19.29 -4.42
CA PHE A 177 -6.04 19.00 -5.07
C PHE A 177 -6.12 17.50 -5.34
N GLU A 178 -7.30 16.93 -5.22
CA GLU A 178 -7.60 15.55 -5.58
C GLU A 178 -8.53 15.55 -6.78
N PHE A 179 -8.22 14.74 -7.81
CA PHE A 179 -9.04 14.66 -9.04
C PHE A 179 -8.99 13.26 -9.65
N ASP A 180 -9.90 12.97 -10.57
CA ASP A 180 -9.92 11.71 -11.30
C ASP A 180 -9.03 11.82 -12.55
N ALA A 181 -7.93 11.08 -12.53
CA ALA A 181 -6.97 11.07 -13.62
C ALA A 181 -7.44 10.25 -14.84
N GLY A 182 -8.32 9.27 -14.63
CA GLY A 182 -8.75 8.35 -15.69
C GLY A 182 -7.61 7.66 -16.44
N GLY A 183 -6.44 7.52 -15.78
CA GLY A 183 -5.22 6.94 -16.39
C GLY A 183 -4.49 7.84 -17.39
N ARG A 184 -4.86 9.12 -17.49
CA ARG A 184 -4.30 10.08 -18.47
C ARG A 184 -2.94 10.64 -18.09
N PHE A 185 -2.60 10.62 -16.83
CA PHE A 185 -1.37 11.21 -16.31
C PHE A 185 -0.54 10.14 -15.59
N PRO A 186 0.78 10.10 -15.81
CA PRO A 186 1.66 9.22 -15.04
C PRO A 186 1.87 9.76 -13.63
N ASP A 187 1.97 8.86 -12.64
CA ASP A 187 2.34 9.23 -11.28
C ASP A 187 3.74 9.82 -11.24
N GLY A 188 3.91 10.86 -10.40
CA GLY A 188 5.17 11.57 -10.26
C GLY A 188 5.47 12.57 -11.38
N ALA A 189 4.54 12.81 -12.30
CA ALA A 189 4.69 13.82 -13.34
C ALA A 189 4.74 15.23 -12.73
N TYR A 190 5.59 16.07 -13.32
CA TYR A 190 5.60 17.51 -13.02
C TYR A 190 4.50 18.21 -13.80
N ALA A 191 3.98 19.31 -13.24
CA ALA A 191 3.00 20.15 -13.88
C ALA A 191 3.21 21.62 -13.51
N ASP A 192 2.94 22.52 -14.48
CA ASP A 192 2.76 23.93 -14.22
C ASP A 192 1.36 24.16 -13.71
N VAL A 193 1.22 24.75 -12.52
CA VAL A 193 -0.06 24.92 -11.85
C VAL A 193 -0.38 26.39 -11.68
N VAL A 194 -1.58 26.79 -12.09
CA VAL A 194 -2.14 28.10 -11.80
C VAL A 194 -3.27 27.93 -10.80
N LEU A 195 -3.13 28.51 -9.63
CA LEU A 195 -4.12 28.47 -8.56
C LEU A 195 -5.18 29.55 -8.80
N LEU A 196 -6.44 29.16 -8.72
CA LEU A 196 -7.58 30.03 -8.93
C LEU A 196 -8.24 30.36 -7.59
N GLY A 197 -8.35 31.66 -7.30
CA GLY A 197 -9.08 32.17 -6.15
C GLY A 197 -10.53 32.51 -6.49
N ARG A 198 -11.24 33.08 -5.53
CA ARG A 198 -12.58 33.61 -5.77
C ARG A 198 -12.55 34.70 -6.83
N GLU A 199 -13.48 34.63 -7.74
CA GLU A 199 -13.71 35.65 -8.76
C GLU A 199 -14.06 36.98 -8.08
N ARG A 200 -13.47 38.06 -8.59
CA ARG A 200 -13.79 39.42 -8.16
C ARG A 200 -14.65 40.04 -9.23
N GLU A 201 -15.84 40.48 -8.86
CA GLU A 201 -16.73 41.24 -9.68
C GLU A 201 -16.35 42.74 -9.62
N ASP A 202 -16.76 43.52 -10.59
CA ASP A 202 -16.54 44.98 -10.68
C ASP A 202 -15.06 45.43 -10.67
N VAL A 203 -14.16 44.65 -11.31
CA VAL A 203 -12.77 45.03 -11.51
C VAL A 203 -12.49 45.42 -12.97
N VAL A 204 -11.72 46.49 -13.14
CA VAL A 204 -11.21 46.85 -14.48
C VAL A 204 -9.86 46.17 -14.67
N SER A 205 -9.76 45.32 -15.67
CA SER A 205 -8.52 44.67 -16.05
C SER A 205 -7.77 45.53 -17.10
N VAL A 206 -6.55 45.92 -16.78
CA VAL A 206 -5.66 46.62 -17.71
C VAL A 206 -4.40 45.81 -17.97
N PRO A 207 -3.87 45.76 -19.20
CA PRO A 207 -2.59 45.10 -19.47
C PRO A 207 -1.45 45.81 -18.74
N LEU A 208 -0.46 45.05 -18.30
CA LEU A 208 0.70 45.56 -17.56
C LEU A 208 1.45 46.66 -18.35
N SER A 209 1.44 46.58 -19.67
CA SER A 209 2.02 47.57 -20.58
C SER A 209 1.30 48.92 -20.59
N ALA A 210 0.09 48.99 -20.03
CA ALA A 210 -0.68 50.23 -19.89
C ALA A 210 -0.36 50.98 -18.57
N LEU A 211 0.43 50.35 -17.67
CA LEU A 211 0.85 50.97 -16.42
C LEU A 211 2.16 51.71 -16.65
N THR A 212 2.13 53.02 -16.58
CA THR A 212 3.31 53.88 -16.54
C THR A 212 3.56 54.28 -15.08
N GLU A 213 4.73 53.96 -14.56
CA GLU A 213 5.16 54.42 -13.25
C GLU A 213 5.63 55.87 -13.38
N GLN A 214 4.82 56.78 -12.88
CA GLN A 214 5.19 58.20 -12.82
C GLN A 214 5.84 58.45 -11.46
N GLN A 215 7.15 58.64 -11.42
CA GLN A 215 7.82 59.09 -10.21
C GLN A 215 7.41 60.52 -9.90
N GLY A 216 6.71 60.70 -8.78
CA GLY A 216 6.49 62.01 -8.18
C GLY A 216 5.06 62.31 -7.79
N LEU A 217 4.73 62.09 -6.56
CA LEU A 217 4.24 62.98 -5.50
C LEU A 217 3.94 62.20 -4.27
#